data_3902337562f39f30892ed3cee027218c
#
_entry.id   3902337562f39f30892ed3cee027218c
#
_cell.length_a   1.000
_cell.length_b   1.000
_cell.length_c   1.000
_cell.angle_alpha   90.00
_cell.angle_beta   90.00
_cell.angle_gamma   90.00
#
_symmetry.space_group_name_H-M   'P 1'
#
loop_
_entity.id
_entity.type
_entity.pdbx_description
1 polymer ?
#
loop_
_entity_poly.entity_id
_entity_poly.type
_entity_poly.pdbx_seq_one_letter_code
_entity_poly.pdbx_strand_id
1 'polypeptide(L)'
;PGLLEVTILNESDQVVAKANPLVIRADDVAHFWSDMHAQSGETIGVGTAQEYFDFARNKAFLDIAGHQGNDFQITDNFWQHLNELTAHYNEDNRFMTLPGYEWSGNTGLGGDHNVWYRTEGRPIYRSSRALISDRTNPENDALSTPELIEKLHDEDAIVVAHVGGRYADIKYAHDAKLEPSVEVHSSWGTFEWILRDAFESGY
;
A
#
# COMPACT_ATOMS: atom_id res chain seq x y z
N PRO A 1 -26.32 -18.68 -10.46
CA PRO A 1 -24.97 -19.19 -10.41
C PRO A 1 -24.59 -19.81 -11.77
N GLY A 2 -23.37 -19.64 -12.19
CA GLY A 2 -22.89 -20.12 -13.47
C GLY A 2 -21.43 -19.80 -13.74
N LEU A 3 -20.97 -20.17 -14.93
CA LEU A 3 -19.66 -19.87 -15.44
C LEU A 3 -19.80 -18.90 -16.62
N LEU A 4 -19.12 -17.76 -16.55
CA LEU A 4 -19.00 -16.81 -17.66
C LEU A 4 -17.62 -16.99 -18.30
N GLU A 5 -17.58 -17.27 -19.58
CA GLU A 5 -16.36 -17.28 -20.37
C GLU A 5 -16.41 -16.19 -21.45
N VAL A 6 -15.36 -15.41 -21.56
CA VAL A 6 -15.21 -14.41 -22.61
C VAL A 6 -14.15 -14.90 -23.59
N THR A 7 -14.53 -14.95 -24.85
CA THR A 7 -13.64 -15.35 -25.94
C THR A 7 -13.56 -14.21 -26.98
N ILE A 8 -12.36 -13.83 -27.37
CA ILE A 8 -12.12 -12.84 -28.42
C ILE A 8 -11.88 -13.59 -29.72
N LEU A 9 -12.63 -13.22 -30.75
CA LEU A 9 -12.50 -13.76 -32.08
C LEU A 9 -11.92 -12.70 -33.05
N ASN A 10 -11.18 -13.11 -34.07
CA ASN A 10 -10.79 -12.25 -35.16
C ASN A 10 -11.93 -12.16 -36.21
N GLU A 11 -11.70 -11.39 -37.28
CA GLU A 11 -12.67 -11.21 -38.37
C GLU A 11 -13.04 -12.50 -39.11
N SER A 12 -12.31 -13.57 -38.93
CA SER A 12 -12.53 -14.91 -39.49
C SER A 12 -13.11 -15.90 -38.47
N ASP A 13 -13.68 -15.42 -37.35
CA ASP A 13 -14.25 -16.21 -36.28
C ASP A 13 -13.25 -17.17 -35.58
N GLN A 14 -11.96 -16.92 -35.73
CA GLN A 14 -10.93 -17.70 -35.02
C GLN A 14 -10.67 -17.12 -33.63
N VAL A 15 -10.59 -17.99 -32.64
CA VAL A 15 -10.27 -17.59 -31.26
C VAL A 15 -8.83 -17.07 -31.18
N VAL A 16 -8.67 -15.82 -30.81
CA VAL A 16 -7.36 -15.15 -30.64
C VAL A 16 -6.98 -14.99 -29.16
N ALA A 17 -7.97 -14.95 -28.28
CA ALA A 17 -7.74 -14.93 -26.84
C ALA A 17 -8.96 -15.48 -26.08
N LYS A 18 -8.72 -15.98 -24.88
CA LYS A 18 -9.76 -16.31 -23.90
C LYS A 18 -9.42 -15.68 -22.56
N ALA A 19 -10.42 -15.09 -21.91
CA ALA A 19 -10.28 -14.68 -20.52
C ALA A 19 -10.33 -15.90 -19.59
N ASN A 20 -9.82 -15.72 -18.36
CA ASN A 20 -10.08 -16.68 -17.31
C ASN A 20 -11.59 -16.76 -17.05
N PRO A 21 -12.13 -17.96 -16.74
CA PRO A 21 -13.55 -18.11 -16.44
C PRO A 21 -13.91 -17.38 -15.15
N LEU A 22 -14.99 -16.59 -15.20
CA LEU A 22 -15.60 -15.96 -14.04
C LEU A 22 -16.70 -16.85 -13.48
N VAL A 23 -16.54 -17.28 -12.24
CA VAL A 23 -17.56 -18.05 -11.52
C VAL A 23 -18.57 -17.09 -10.89
N ILE A 24 -19.82 -17.16 -11.36
CA ILE A 24 -20.93 -16.35 -10.83
C ILE A 24 -21.67 -17.18 -9.77
N ARG A 25 -21.70 -16.72 -8.55
CA ARG A 25 -22.38 -17.32 -7.40
C ARG A 25 -23.45 -16.39 -6.86
N ALA A 26 -24.51 -16.96 -6.29
CA ALA A 26 -25.64 -16.20 -5.80
C ALA A 26 -25.57 -15.89 -4.29
N ASP A 27 -24.69 -16.59 -3.57
CA ASP A 27 -24.70 -16.70 -2.11
C ASP A 27 -23.30 -16.59 -1.48
N ASP A 28 -22.34 -16.05 -2.20
CA ASP A 28 -20.95 -16.00 -1.73
C ASP A 28 -20.56 -14.65 -1.13
N VAL A 29 -19.55 -14.73 -0.27
CA VAL A 29 -18.79 -13.58 0.18
C VAL A 29 -18.06 -12.97 -1.02
N ALA A 30 -18.19 -11.67 -1.21
CA ALA A 30 -17.43 -10.97 -2.23
C ALA A 30 -15.95 -11.09 -1.95
N HIS A 31 -15.17 -11.40 -2.98
CA HIS A 31 -13.71 -11.40 -2.93
C HIS A 31 -13.20 -10.18 -3.67
N PHE A 32 -12.30 -9.45 -3.01
CA PHE A 32 -11.66 -8.26 -3.58
C PHE A 32 -10.17 -8.53 -3.77
N TRP A 33 -9.64 -8.08 -4.89
CA TRP A 33 -8.21 -8.18 -5.21
C TRP A 33 -7.54 -6.84 -5.02
N SER A 34 -6.41 -6.83 -4.35
CA SER A 34 -5.69 -5.59 -4.05
C SER A 34 -4.20 -5.69 -4.31
N ASP A 35 -3.61 -4.55 -4.67
CA ASP A 35 -2.19 -4.28 -4.53
C ASP A 35 -2.04 -3.08 -3.60
N MET A 36 -1.60 -3.36 -2.39
CA MET A 36 -1.53 -2.37 -1.32
C MET A 36 -0.10 -1.88 -1.05
N HIS A 37 0.89 -2.36 -1.79
CA HIS A 37 2.29 -2.00 -1.58
C HIS A 37 3.02 -1.76 -2.90
N ALA A 38 2.49 -0.87 -3.73
CA ALA A 38 3.14 -0.49 -4.96
C ALA A 38 4.05 0.72 -4.80
N GLN A 39 5.04 0.81 -5.68
CA GLN A 39 5.93 1.96 -5.78
C GLN A 39 6.05 2.42 -7.24
N SER A 40 6.48 3.67 -7.45
CA SER A 40 6.67 4.28 -8.76
C SER A 40 8.09 4.81 -8.94
N GLY A 41 8.41 5.29 -10.13
CA GLY A 41 9.73 5.83 -10.45
C GLY A 41 10.09 7.10 -9.69
N GLU A 42 9.12 7.75 -9.05
CA GLU A 42 9.35 8.88 -8.15
C GLU A 42 9.98 8.43 -6.81
N THR A 43 9.92 7.11 -6.52
CA THR A 43 10.59 6.49 -5.37
C THR A 43 11.56 5.39 -5.82
N ILE A 44 11.30 4.12 -5.56
CA ILE A 44 12.20 3.01 -5.96
C ILE A 44 11.61 2.08 -7.03
N GLY A 45 10.42 2.41 -7.55
CA GLY A 45 9.74 1.64 -8.58
C GLY A 45 10.10 2.07 -10.01
N VAL A 46 9.23 1.73 -10.95
CA VAL A 46 9.31 2.11 -12.35
C VAL A 46 8.00 2.72 -12.83
N GLY A 47 8.05 3.55 -13.88
CA GLY A 47 6.89 4.29 -14.34
C GLY A 47 6.46 5.37 -13.35
N THR A 48 5.38 6.08 -13.66
CA THR A 48 4.82 7.11 -12.80
C THR A 48 3.74 6.55 -11.86
N ALA A 49 3.44 7.25 -10.78
CA ALA A 49 2.32 6.90 -9.91
C ALA A 49 1.00 6.87 -10.67
N GLN A 50 0.80 7.76 -11.65
CA GLN A 50 -0.37 7.74 -12.51
C GLN A 50 -0.43 6.47 -13.36
N GLU A 51 0.67 6.06 -13.98
CA GLU A 51 0.73 4.83 -14.77
C GLU A 51 0.45 3.59 -13.90
N TYR A 52 0.89 3.60 -12.64
CA TYR A 52 0.54 2.55 -11.69
C TYR A 52 -0.98 2.45 -11.46
N PHE A 53 -1.65 3.54 -11.12
CA PHE A 53 -3.10 3.53 -10.90
C PHE A 53 -3.87 3.17 -12.18
N ASP A 54 -3.44 3.67 -13.34
CA ASP A 54 -4.02 3.30 -14.64
C ASP A 54 -3.89 1.80 -14.91
N PHE A 55 -2.74 1.23 -14.62
CA PHE A 55 -2.51 -0.21 -14.79
C PHE A 55 -3.36 -1.02 -13.81
N ALA A 56 -3.32 -0.69 -12.52
CA ALA A 56 -4.06 -1.37 -11.47
C ALA A 56 -5.56 -1.45 -11.79
N ARG A 57 -6.15 -0.30 -12.15
CA ARG A 57 -7.59 -0.17 -12.44
C ARG A 57 -8.00 -0.79 -13.78
N ASN A 58 -7.25 -0.51 -14.85
CA ASN A 58 -7.73 -0.72 -16.21
C ASN A 58 -7.11 -1.95 -16.90
N LYS A 59 -6.04 -2.53 -16.34
CA LYS A 59 -5.35 -3.68 -16.92
C LYS A 59 -5.21 -4.86 -15.97
N ALA A 60 -4.85 -4.62 -14.72
CA ALA A 60 -4.83 -5.65 -13.69
C ALA A 60 -6.21 -5.93 -13.12
N PHE A 61 -7.18 -5.02 -13.31
CA PHE A 61 -8.56 -5.13 -12.82
C PHE A 61 -8.62 -5.39 -11.32
N LEU A 62 -7.78 -4.69 -10.57
CA LEU A 62 -7.82 -4.72 -9.12
C LEU A 62 -9.05 -3.97 -8.61
N ASP A 63 -9.49 -4.35 -7.43
CA ASP A 63 -10.57 -3.68 -6.71
C ASP A 63 -10.03 -2.57 -5.80
N ILE A 64 -8.82 -2.78 -5.26
CA ILE A 64 -8.18 -1.84 -4.32
C ILE A 64 -6.71 -1.67 -4.70
N ALA A 65 -6.20 -0.43 -4.61
CA ALA A 65 -4.80 -0.12 -4.81
C ALA A 65 -4.29 0.96 -3.85
N GLY A 66 -3.03 0.86 -3.45
CA GLY A 66 -2.35 1.83 -2.63
C GLY A 66 -0.90 2.03 -3.05
N HIS A 67 -0.48 3.28 -3.25
CA HIS A 67 0.91 3.62 -3.49
C HIS A 67 1.64 3.76 -2.15
N GLN A 68 2.77 3.07 -2.00
CA GLN A 68 3.56 3.01 -0.77
C GLN A 68 5.02 3.41 -1.04
N GLY A 69 5.21 4.61 -1.60
CA GLY A 69 6.55 5.16 -1.78
C GLY A 69 7.23 5.41 -0.43
N ASN A 70 8.56 5.27 -0.40
CA ASN A 70 9.34 5.48 0.81
C ASN A 70 9.28 6.94 1.26
N ASP A 71 8.95 7.20 2.50
CA ASP A 71 8.73 8.53 3.08
C ASP A 71 9.92 9.48 2.89
N PHE A 72 11.15 8.96 2.98
CA PHE A 72 12.39 9.74 2.82
C PHE A 72 12.69 10.17 1.39
N GLN A 73 11.89 9.74 0.40
CA GLN A 73 11.96 10.13 -1.01
C GLN A 73 10.77 11.01 -1.43
N ILE A 74 9.66 10.98 -0.69
CA ILE A 74 8.45 11.71 -1.01
C ILE A 74 8.61 13.18 -0.58
N THR A 75 8.67 14.10 -1.56
CA THR A 75 8.59 15.54 -1.30
C THR A 75 7.15 15.93 -0.95
N ASP A 76 6.95 17.13 -0.35
CA ASP A 76 5.60 17.62 -0.06
C ASP A 76 4.76 17.80 -1.34
N ASN A 77 5.37 18.25 -2.44
CA ASN A 77 4.69 18.34 -3.73
C ASN A 77 4.27 16.97 -4.27
N PHE A 78 5.13 15.95 -4.13
CA PHE A 78 4.77 14.61 -4.59
C PHE A 78 3.72 13.97 -3.67
N TRP A 79 3.77 14.23 -2.36
CA TRP A 79 2.71 13.80 -1.44
C TRP A 79 1.35 14.40 -1.79
N GLN A 80 1.31 15.70 -2.10
CA GLN A 80 0.10 16.35 -2.58
C GLN A 80 -0.39 15.69 -3.88
N HIS A 81 0.49 15.46 -4.85
CA HIS A 81 0.16 14.82 -6.12
C HIS A 81 -0.38 13.39 -5.93
N LEU A 82 0.20 12.59 -5.04
CA LEU A 82 -0.31 11.25 -4.70
C LEU A 82 -1.73 11.32 -4.13
N ASN A 83 -2.01 12.28 -3.25
CA ASN A 83 -3.36 12.49 -2.72
C ASN A 83 -4.34 12.88 -3.83
N GLU A 84 -3.95 13.74 -4.75
CA GLU A 84 -4.77 14.13 -5.92
C GLU A 84 -5.06 12.93 -6.83
N LEU A 85 -4.04 12.10 -7.11
CA LEU A 85 -4.22 10.86 -7.88
C LEU A 85 -5.13 9.87 -7.15
N THR A 86 -4.93 9.67 -5.86
CA THR A 86 -5.77 8.79 -5.04
C THR A 86 -7.25 9.21 -5.14
N ALA A 87 -7.54 10.49 -4.91
CA ALA A 87 -8.90 11.03 -5.05
C ALA A 87 -9.46 10.91 -6.48
N HIS A 88 -8.61 11.09 -7.50
CA HIS A 88 -9.03 11.00 -8.91
C HIS A 88 -9.40 9.56 -9.32
N TYR A 89 -8.64 8.56 -8.85
CA TYR A 89 -8.86 7.18 -9.24
C TYR A 89 -9.92 6.47 -8.40
N ASN A 90 -10.22 6.96 -7.20
CA ASN A 90 -11.25 6.39 -6.33
C ASN A 90 -12.63 6.49 -6.98
N GLU A 91 -13.30 5.35 -7.17
CA GLU A 91 -14.62 5.27 -7.80
C GLU A 91 -15.49 4.26 -7.06
N ASP A 92 -16.57 4.74 -6.47
CA ASP A 92 -17.51 3.92 -5.71
C ASP A 92 -17.97 2.68 -6.48
N ASN A 93 -17.92 1.53 -5.81
CA ASN A 93 -18.31 0.22 -6.33
C ASN A 93 -17.47 -0.29 -7.52
N ARG A 94 -16.36 0.31 -7.82
CA ARG A 94 -15.49 -0.11 -8.92
C ARG A 94 -14.03 -0.24 -8.53
N PHE A 95 -13.45 0.77 -7.93
CA PHE A 95 -12.02 0.80 -7.62
C PHE A 95 -11.76 1.71 -6.43
N MET A 96 -11.26 1.14 -5.36
CA MET A 96 -10.89 1.88 -4.16
C MET A 96 -9.40 2.20 -4.18
N THR A 97 -9.07 3.43 -3.84
CA THR A 97 -7.69 3.85 -3.61
C THR A 97 -7.54 4.44 -2.22
N LEU A 98 -6.42 4.16 -1.58
CA LEU A 98 -6.10 4.68 -0.26
C LEU A 98 -4.81 5.50 -0.32
N PRO A 99 -4.80 6.73 0.22
CA PRO A 99 -3.57 7.50 0.35
C PRO A 99 -2.65 6.86 1.38
N GLY A 100 -1.38 6.73 1.04
CA GLY A 100 -0.44 6.06 1.92
C GLY A 100 1.02 6.26 1.52
N TYR A 101 1.90 5.77 2.37
CA TYR A 101 3.34 5.79 2.19
C TYR A 101 4.01 4.69 3.03
N GLU A 102 5.19 4.27 2.63
CA GLU A 102 6.03 3.41 3.45
C GLU A 102 6.91 4.27 4.37
N TRP A 103 6.63 4.22 5.67
CA TRP A 103 7.53 4.78 6.68
C TRP A 103 8.75 3.86 6.82
N SER A 104 9.92 4.38 6.44
CA SER A 104 11.11 3.56 6.24
C SER A 104 12.18 3.84 7.30
N GLY A 105 11.86 3.58 8.54
CA GLY A 105 12.80 3.67 9.66
C GLY A 105 13.89 2.61 9.58
N ASN A 106 15.09 2.90 10.12
CA ASN A 106 16.09 1.85 10.28
C ASN A 106 15.60 0.78 11.25
N THR A 107 16.03 -0.47 11.08
CA THR A 107 15.60 -1.61 11.92
C THR A 107 15.73 -1.33 13.42
N GLY A 108 16.82 -0.71 13.86
CA GLY A 108 17.00 -0.33 15.26
C GLY A 108 16.07 0.80 15.76
N LEU A 109 15.26 1.39 14.88
CA LEU A 109 14.24 2.40 15.18
C LEU A 109 12.82 1.88 14.90
N GLY A 110 12.69 0.60 14.56
CA GLY A 110 11.45 -0.11 14.31
C GLY A 110 11.29 -0.74 12.92
N GLY A 111 12.10 -0.32 11.92
CA GLY A 111 12.04 -0.87 10.56
C GLY A 111 10.88 -0.33 9.71
N ASP A 112 10.64 -0.96 8.56
CA ASP A 112 9.68 -0.49 7.56
C ASP A 112 8.23 -0.78 7.99
N HIS A 113 7.35 0.23 7.83
CA HIS A 113 5.92 0.15 8.12
C HIS A 113 5.12 0.85 7.03
N ASN A 114 4.17 0.14 6.44
CA ASN A 114 3.22 0.73 5.50
C ASN A 114 2.13 1.47 6.26
N VAL A 115 1.83 2.71 5.86
CA VAL A 115 0.80 3.56 6.46
C VAL A 115 -0.25 3.87 5.41
N TRP A 116 -1.51 3.62 5.71
CA TRP A 116 -2.66 4.04 4.88
C TRP A 116 -3.60 4.89 5.70
N TYR A 117 -4.06 5.96 5.09
CA TYR A 117 -5.13 6.79 5.62
C TYR A 117 -6.46 6.46 4.95
N ARG A 118 -7.53 6.64 5.67
CA ARG A 118 -8.87 6.50 5.12
C ARG A 118 -9.23 7.62 4.14
N THR A 119 -8.66 8.81 4.31
CA THR A 119 -8.96 9.99 3.50
C THR A 119 -7.69 10.75 3.17
N GLU A 120 -7.70 11.46 2.07
CA GLU A 120 -6.63 12.32 1.60
C GLU A 120 -6.41 13.54 2.52
N GLY A 121 -5.30 14.27 2.26
CA GLY A 121 -4.97 15.51 2.96
C GLY A 121 -4.37 15.31 4.35
N ARG A 122 -4.00 14.09 4.70
CA ARG A 122 -3.31 13.80 5.96
C ARG A 122 -1.81 14.06 5.86
N PRO A 123 -1.14 14.36 6.99
CA PRO A 123 0.29 14.62 6.99
C PRO A 123 1.08 13.36 6.61
N ILE A 124 2.26 13.56 6.05
CA ILE A 124 3.25 12.49 5.92
C ILE A 124 4.22 12.61 7.11
N TYR A 125 4.34 11.55 7.89
CA TYR A 125 5.27 11.45 9.01
C TYR A 125 6.54 10.74 8.54
N ARG A 126 7.66 11.47 8.44
CA ARG A 126 8.88 10.95 7.82
C ARG A 126 9.86 10.37 8.84
N SER A 127 10.40 9.22 8.50
CA SER A 127 11.51 8.59 9.24
C SER A 127 12.82 9.35 9.09
N SER A 128 12.99 9.99 7.94
CA SER A 128 14.16 10.82 7.65
C SER A 128 13.90 11.74 6.44
N ARG A 129 14.85 12.64 6.20
CA ARG A 129 14.84 13.53 5.01
C ARG A 129 16.12 13.36 4.19
N ALA A 130 16.64 12.12 4.13
CA ALA A 130 17.94 11.86 3.55
C ALA A 130 18.02 12.19 2.06
N LEU A 131 16.95 11.95 1.30
CA LEU A 131 16.91 12.13 -0.15
C LEU A 131 16.01 13.29 -0.61
N ILE A 132 15.48 14.08 0.30
CA ILE A 132 14.69 15.27 -0.02
C ILE A 132 15.37 16.53 0.51
N SER A 133 15.30 17.61 -0.27
CA SER A 133 15.86 18.90 0.13
C SER A 133 14.87 19.74 0.95
N ASP A 134 13.60 19.43 0.88
CA ASP A 134 12.56 20.12 1.63
C ASP A 134 12.76 19.94 3.14
N ARG A 135 12.63 21.05 3.87
CA ARG A 135 12.75 21.12 5.33
C ARG A 135 11.53 21.78 5.98
N THR A 136 10.43 21.90 5.24
CA THR A 136 9.15 22.38 5.79
C THR A 136 8.54 21.34 6.71
N ASN A 137 7.76 21.80 7.68
CA ASN A 137 7.03 20.96 8.63
C ASN A 137 7.88 19.84 9.30
N PRO A 138 9.06 20.16 9.87
CA PRO A 138 9.89 19.13 10.50
C PRO A 138 9.24 18.52 11.75
N GLU A 139 8.23 19.19 12.31
CA GLU A 139 7.41 18.69 13.41
C GLU A 139 6.57 17.46 13.01
N ASN A 140 6.39 17.24 11.71
CA ASN A 140 5.72 16.04 11.21
C ASN A 140 6.66 14.81 11.11
N ASP A 141 7.97 15.00 11.28
CA ASP A 141 8.89 13.86 11.24
C ASP A 141 8.64 12.93 12.44
N ALA A 142 8.69 11.63 12.21
CA ALA A 142 8.65 10.57 13.21
C ALA A 142 9.92 9.73 13.02
N LEU A 143 10.86 9.83 13.93
CA LEU A 143 12.20 9.27 13.76
C LEU A 143 12.30 7.83 14.28
N SER A 144 11.24 7.32 14.91
CA SER A 144 11.14 5.96 15.44
C SER A 144 9.70 5.46 15.36
N THR A 145 9.50 4.14 15.41
CA THR A 145 8.14 3.56 15.42
C THR A 145 7.29 4.04 16.59
N PRO A 146 7.79 4.18 17.84
CA PRO A 146 7.00 4.79 18.91
C PRO A 146 6.49 6.19 18.57
N GLU A 147 7.33 7.04 17.97
CA GLU A 147 6.91 8.39 17.53
C GLU A 147 5.88 8.34 16.40
N LEU A 148 6.03 7.39 15.45
CA LEU A 148 5.06 7.18 14.40
C LEU A 148 3.70 6.78 14.96
N ILE A 149 3.66 5.79 15.87
CA ILE A 149 2.45 5.33 16.55
C ILE A 149 1.79 6.48 17.32
N GLU A 150 2.57 7.27 18.07
CA GLU A 150 2.05 8.42 18.81
C GLU A 150 1.39 9.44 17.87
N LYS A 151 2.01 9.76 16.73
CA LYS A 151 1.47 10.70 15.75
C LYS A 151 0.23 10.17 15.03
N LEU A 152 0.15 8.87 14.80
CA LEU A 152 -0.97 8.24 14.12
C LEU A 152 -2.14 7.88 15.05
N HIS A 153 -1.94 7.98 16.38
CA HIS A 153 -2.93 7.53 17.38
C HIS A 153 -4.32 8.15 17.20
N ASP A 154 -4.37 9.43 16.81
CA ASP A 154 -5.62 10.17 16.61
C ASP A 154 -6.02 10.27 15.12
N GLU A 155 -5.28 9.63 14.23
CA GLU A 155 -5.58 9.57 12.81
C GLU A 155 -6.46 8.37 12.47
N ASP A 156 -7.29 8.51 11.44
CA ASP A 156 -8.01 7.37 10.86
C ASP A 156 -7.08 6.65 9.87
N ALA A 157 -6.18 5.87 10.42
CA ALA A 157 -5.09 5.21 9.72
C ALA A 157 -4.97 3.74 10.10
N ILE A 158 -4.35 2.96 9.22
CA ILE A 158 -3.91 1.59 9.45
C ILE A 158 -2.42 1.53 9.14
N VAL A 159 -1.70 0.82 9.99
CA VAL A 159 -0.27 0.54 9.83
C VAL A 159 -0.08 -0.95 9.66
N VAL A 160 0.85 -1.35 8.80
CA VAL A 160 1.21 -2.76 8.61
C VAL A 160 2.73 -2.87 8.63
N ALA A 161 3.25 -3.59 9.60
CA ALA A 161 4.67 -3.87 9.71
C ALA A 161 5.14 -4.70 8.51
N HIS A 162 6.27 -4.33 7.93
CA HIS A 162 6.79 -4.87 6.69
C HIS A 162 8.24 -5.33 6.84
N VAL A 163 8.59 -6.40 6.14
CA VAL A 163 9.99 -6.82 6.01
C VAL A 163 10.49 -6.49 4.61
N GLY A 164 10.98 -5.29 4.47
CA GLY A 164 11.60 -4.81 3.24
C GLY A 164 13.11 -4.75 3.34
N GLY A 165 13.69 -3.66 2.88
CA GLY A 165 15.12 -3.38 3.04
C GLY A 165 15.54 -3.14 4.49
N ARG A 166 14.58 -2.78 5.36
CA ARG A 166 14.75 -2.59 6.80
C ARG A 166 13.71 -3.42 7.52
N TYR A 167 14.12 -4.43 8.26
CA TYR A 167 13.20 -5.33 8.95
C TYR A 167 12.40 -4.60 10.01
N ALA A 168 11.07 -4.70 9.96
CA ALA A 168 10.22 -4.22 11.03
C ALA A 168 10.52 -4.99 12.33
N ASP A 169 10.79 -4.26 13.39
CA ASP A 169 10.94 -4.82 14.75
C ASP A 169 9.64 -4.58 15.54
N ILE A 170 8.66 -5.44 15.30
CA ILE A 170 7.36 -5.37 15.96
C ILE A 170 7.40 -5.64 17.48
N LYS A 171 8.53 -6.12 17.99
CA LYS A 171 8.76 -6.24 19.44
C LYS A 171 9.28 -4.94 20.07
N TYR A 172 9.84 -4.05 19.27
CA TYR A 172 10.30 -2.75 19.72
C TYR A 172 9.14 -1.81 20.06
N ALA A 173 8.13 -1.77 19.20
CA ALA A 173 6.89 -1.05 19.42
C ALA A 173 5.75 -1.70 18.62
N HIS A 174 4.55 -1.67 19.19
CA HIS A 174 3.33 -2.18 18.57
C HIS A 174 2.11 -1.51 19.18
N ASP A 175 1.12 -1.22 18.36
CA ASP A 175 -0.21 -0.78 18.79
C ASP A 175 -1.28 -1.62 18.09
N ALA A 176 -1.95 -2.50 18.83
CA ALA A 176 -2.93 -3.45 18.28
C ALA A 176 -4.13 -2.81 17.57
N LYS A 177 -4.40 -1.52 17.80
CA LYS A 177 -5.48 -0.79 17.11
C LYS A 177 -5.01 -0.26 15.75
N LEU A 178 -3.78 0.26 15.69
CA LEU A 178 -3.20 0.82 14.47
C LEU A 178 -2.61 -0.27 13.58
N GLU A 179 -2.00 -1.31 14.17
CA GLU A 179 -1.29 -2.38 13.48
C GLU A 179 -2.02 -3.73 13.61
N PRO A 180 -3.15 -3.93 12.92
CA PRO A 180 -3.95 -5.16 13.03
C PRO A 180 -3.35 -6.35 12.27
N SER A 181 -2.29 -6.16 11.49
CA SER A 181 -1.70 -7.19 10.63
C SER A 181 -0.24 -6.91 10.28
N VAL A 182 0.43 -7.92 9.75
CA VAL A 182 1.80 -7.83 9.23
C VAL A 182 1.86 -8.28 7.77
N GLU A 183 2.76 -7.72 7.00
CA GLU A 183 3.04 -8.13 5.63
C GLU A 183 4.15 -9.18 5.63
N VAL A 184 3.82 -10.41 5.16
CA VAL A 184 4.72 -11.56 5.20
C VAL A 184 5.61 -11.65 3.96
N HIS A 185 5.11 -11.13 2.81
CA HIS A 185 5.77 -11.25 1.53
C HIS A 185 6.00 -9.88 0.89
N SER A 186 7.18 -9.69 0.33
CA SER A 186 7.52 -8.54 -0.51
C SER A 186 8.41 -8.98 -1.66
N SER A 187 8.82 -8.06 -2.52
CA SER A 187 9.84 -8.33 -3.55
C SER A 187 11.21 -8.73 -2.97
N TRP A 188 11.45 -8.50 -1.69
CA TRP A 188 12.65 -8.93 -0.96
C TRP A 188 12.62 -10.39 -0.53
N GLY A 189 11.43 -11.00 -0.44
CA GLY A 189 11.26 -12.40 -0.05
C GLY A 189 9.99 -12.67 0.74
N THR A 190 9.89 -13.89 1.26
CA THR A 190 8.81 -14.34 2.15
C THR A 190 9.38 -14.54 3.56
N PHE A 191 8.83 -13.84 4.53
CA PHE A 191 9.38 -13.72 5.87
C PHE A 191 8.41 -14.28 6.93
N GLU A 192 8.10 -15.56 6.85
CA GLU A 192 7.12 -16.23 7.72
C GLU A 192 7.46 -16.13 9.24
N TRP A 193 8.72 -15.87 9.59
CA TRP A 193 9.13 -15.71 10.97
C TRP A 193 8.43 -14.54 11.68
N ILE A 194 8.03 -13.47 10.92
CA ILE A 194 7.32 -12.34 11.50
C ILE A 194 5.95 -12.74 12.06
N LEU A 195 5.33 -13.81 11.53
CA LEU A 195 4.04 -14.31 12.03
C LEU A 195 4.15 -14.78 13.48
N ARG A 196 5.24 -15.49 13.84
CA ARG A 196 5.46 -15.91 15.23
C ARG A 196 5.59 -14.68 16.12
N ASP A 197 6.41 -13.72 15.71
CA ASP A 197 6.63 -12.50 16.49
C ASP A 197 5.33 -11.68 16.62
N ALA A 198 4.51 -11.64 15.56
CA ALA A 198 3.20 -11.01 15.57
C ALA A 198 2.25 -11.68 16.58
N PHE A 199 2.12 -13.01 16.55
CA PHE A 199 1.28 -13.75 17.51
C PHE A 199 1.77 -13.59 18.97
N GLU A 200 3.08 -13.55 19.19
CA GLU A 200 3.66 -13.30 20.51
C GLU A 200 3.40 -11.87 21.00
N SER A 201 3.26 -10.91 20.09
CA SER A 201 3.02 -9.47 20.38
C SER A 201 1.53 -9.10 20.42
N GLY A 202 0.62 -10.01 20.07
CA GLY A 202 -0.82 -9.80 20.19
C GLY A 202 -1.49 -9.17 18.96
N TYR A 203 -0.91 -9.34 17.77
CA TYR A 203 -1.53 -8.99 16.48
C TYR A 203 -2.80 -9.79 16.21
#